data_fe0543b46b6b3dd5e35eade8e8b9edf9
#
_entry.id   fe0543b46b6b3dd5e35eade8e8b9edf9
#
_cell.length_a   1.000
_cell.length_b   1.000
_cell.length_c   1.000
_cell.angle_alpha   90.00
_cell.angle_beta   90.00
_cell.angle_gamma   90.00
#
_symmetry.space_group_name_H-M   'P 1'
#
loop_
_entity.id
_entity.type
_entity.pdbx_description
1 polymer ?
#
loop_
_entity_poly.entity_id
_entity_poly.type
_entity_poly.pdbx_seq_one_letter_code
_entity_poly.pdbx_strand_id
1 'polypeptide(L)'
;AKLATHGVMDGLSVAVVTTDTVRAGGVEQLQAFTKILKIPLQKAKTREELNAILNQIQDNDLILIDTAGTNPHDPDDMARIARLADAGTIEPVLAMTGGVDAEESAEIARSFALLGVQRMLSTRLDVARRLGGLLTAAQKGGMSFCNMSFSPRVTDGLDSLNATTLARFLMNADKVLRSYTKPSETTQTNQPRQTAGRAK
;
A
#
# COMPACT_ATOMS: atom_id res chain seq x y z
N ALA A 1 6.19 -1.18 2.18
CA ALA A 1 6.84 -0.13 2.97
C ALA A 1 5.84 0.61 3.86
N LYS A 2 4.80 1.31 3.34
CA LYS A 2 3.86 2.12 4.14
C LYS A 2 3.13 1.32 5.22
N LEU A 3 2.60 0.13 4.91
CA LEU A 3 1.96 -0.74 5.90
C LEU A 3 2.94 -1.16 7.01
N ALA A 4 4.18 -1.49 6.65
CA ALA A 4 5.21 -1.84 7.63
C ALA A 4 5.53 -0.65 8.56
N THR A 5 5.66 0.56 7.99
CA THR A 5 5.88 1.77 8.78
C THR A 5 4.74 2.02 9.77
N HIS A 6 3.50 1.88 9.30
CA HIS A 6 2.31 2.05 10.15
C HIS A 6 2.27 1.03 11.29
N GLY A 7 2.48 -0.26 10.99
CA GLY A 7 2.52 -1.30 12.03
C GLY A 7 3.59 -1.06 13.09
N VAL A 8 4.80 -0.64 12.67
CA VAL A 8 5.87 -0.30 13.63
C VAL A 8 5.51 0.93 14.49
N MET A 9 4.89 1.95 13.89
CA MET A 9 4.45 3.14 14.63
C MET A 9 3.34 2.82 15.64
N ASP A 10 2.52 1.82 15.35
CA ASP A 10 1.48 1.31 16.27
C ASP A 10 2.05 0.34 17.32
N GLY A 11 3.36 0.11 17.33
CA GLY A 11 4.05 -0.74 18.31
C GLY A 11 3.93 -2.25 18.03
N LEU A 12 3.50 -2.63 16.82
CA LEU A 12 3.38 -4.03 16.42
C LEU A 12 4.75 -4.63 16.07
N SER A 13 4.93 -5.91 16.36
CA SER A 13 6.01 -6.72 15.80
C SER A 13 5.69 -7.01 14.33
N VAL A 14 6.53 -6.47 13.43
CA VAL A 14 6.29 -6.55 11.97
C VAL A 14 7.35 -7.40 11.31
N ALA A 15 6.93 -8.36 10.48
CA ALA A 15 7.80 -9.10 9.58
C ALA A 15 7.45 -8.78 8.11
N VAL A 16 8.48 -8.75 7.26
CA VAL A 16 8.32 -8.50 5.83
C VAL A 16 8.97 -9.60 5.02
N VAL A 17 8.22 -10.19 4.12
CA VAL A 17 8.69 -11.19 3.15
C VAL A 17 8.46 -10.64 1.75
N THR A 18 9.43 -10.74 0.85
CA THR A 18 9.21 -10.45 -0.58
C THR A 18 9.29 -11.72 -1.40
N THR A 19 8.36 -11.86 -2.32
CA THR A 19 8.37 -12.90 -3.37
C THR A 19 8.75 -12.32 -4.73
N ASP A 20 8.93 -11.00 -4.82
CA ASP A 20 9.44 -10.32 -6.03
C ASP A 20 10.97 -10.37 -6.07
N THR A 21 11.49 -11.52 -6.45
CA THR A 21 12.95 -11.74 -6.56
C THR A 21 13.48 -11.52 -7.98
N VAL A 22 12.62 -11.14 -8.93
CA VAL A 22 12.96 -11.05 -10.37
C VAL A 22 13.14 -9.61 -10.81
N ARG A 23 12.37 -8.68 -10.24
CA ARG A 23 12.41 -7.27 -10.63
C ARG A 23 13.71 -6.61 -10.18
N ALA A 24 14.47 -6.10 -11.13
CA ALA A 24 15.72 -5.38 -10.85
C ALA A 24 15.47 -4.18 -9.92
N GLY A 25 16.20 -4.10 -8.81
CA GLY A 25 16.10 -3.01 -7.84
C GLY A 25 14.91 -3.09 -6.88
N GLY A 26 13.95 -3.99 -7.08
CA GLY A 26 12.75 -4.10 -6.21
C GLY A 26 13.10 -4.55 -4.80
N VAL A 27 13.90 -5.59 -4.69
CA VAL A 27 14.37 -6.13 -3.42
C VAL A 27 15.23 -5.12 -2.68
N GLU A 28 16.17 -4.46 -3.37
CA GLU A 28 17.08 -3.46 -2.80
C GLU A 28 16.31 -2.26 -2.25
N GLN A 29 15.30 -1.80 -2.99
CA GLN A 29 14.45 -0.69 -2.55
C GLN A 29 13.66 -1.08 -1.28
N LEU A 30 13.03 -2.24 -1.26
CA LEU A 30 12.29 -2.71 -0.08
C LEU A 30 13.23 -2.93 1.10
N GLN A 31 14.44 -3.48 0.85
CA GLN A 31 15.46 -3.70 1.87
C GLN A 31 15.95 -2.39 2.50
N ALA A 32 16.07 -1.33 1.71
CA ALA A 32 16.43 -0.01 2.25
C ALA A 32 15.37 0.49 3.26
N PHE A 33 14.09 0.33 2.95
CA PHE A 33 13.00 0.69 3.87
C PHE A 33 12.97 -0.18 5.12
N THR A 34 13.05 -1.50 4.97
CA THR A 34 13.00 -2.41 6.13
C THR A 34 14.21 -2.21 7.04
N LYS A 35 15.39 -1.87 6.48
CA LYS A 35 16.58 -1.53 7.25
C LYS A 35 16.38 -0.26 8.10
N ILE A 36 15.74 0.79 7.57
CA ILE A 36 15.39 2.00 8.33
C ILE A 36 14.45 1.66 9.50
N LEU A 37 13.48 0.79 9.26
CA LEU A 37 12.52 0.33 10.28
C LEU A 37 13.10 -0.71 11.23
N LYS A 38 14.35 -1.17 11.00
CA LYS A 38 15.00 -2.25 11.74
C LYS A 38 14.25 -3.58 11.69
N ILE A 39 13.57 -3.84 10.59
CA ILE A 39 12.84 -5.09 10.31
C ILE A 39 13.68 -5.93 9.35
N PRO A 40 13.89 -7.25 9.60
CA PRO A 40 14.53 -8.12 8.65
C PRO A 40 13.64 -8.32 7.40
N LEU A 41 14.24 -8.22 6.20
CA LEU A 41 13.58 -8.60 4.96
C LEU A 41 13.93 -10.06 4.63
N GLN A 42 12.92 -10.90 4.57
CA GLN A 42 13.04 -12.28 4.12
C GLN A 42 12.66 -12.39 2.63
N LYS A 43 13.18 -13.40 1.96
CA LYS A 43 12.96 -13.63 0.51
C LYS A 43 12.48 -15.05 0.30
N ALA A 44 11.41 -15.21 -0.46
CA ALA A 44 10.88 -16.50 -0.85
C ALA A 44 10.66 -16.52 -2.37
N LYS A 45 11.16 -17.52 -3.07
CA LYS A 45 10.96 -17.70 -4.51
C LYS A 45 9.84 -18.69 -4.83
N THR A 46 9.60 -19.62 -3.92
CA THR A 46 8.61 -20.69 -4.10
C THR A 46 7.58 -20.66 -2.97
N ARG A 47 6.49 -21.39 -3.18
CA ARG A 47 5.46 -21.62 -2.17
C ARG A 47 6.04 -22.30 -0.91
N GLU A 48 6.90 -23.27 -1.11
CA GLU A 48 7.54 -24.05 -0.03
C GLU A 48 8.45 -23.17 0.82
N GLU A 49 9.26 -22.32 0.18
CA GLU A 49 10.11 -21.34 0.88
C GLU A 49 9.25 -20.35 1.66
N LEU A 50 8.17 -19.83 1.05
CA LEU A 50 7.25 -18.92 1.72
C LEU A 50 6.60 -19.57 2.93
N ASN A 51 6.08 -20.80 2.80
CA ASN A 51 5.49 -21.55 3.91
C ASN A 51 6.49 -21.77 5.05
N ALA A 52 7.73 -22.18 4.73
CA ALA A 52 8.77 -22.37 5.73
C ALA A 52 9.10 -21.08 6.50
N ILE A 53 9.15 -19.93 5.79
CA ILE A 53 9.36 -18.63 6.39
C ILE A 53 8.18 -18.24 7.29
N LEU A 54 6.94 -18.39 6.81
CA LEU A 54 5.74 -18.04 7.58
C LEU A 54 5.68 -18.80 8.90
N ASN A 55 6.05 -20.08 8.91
CA ASN A 55 6.12 -20.88 10.14
C ASN A 55 7.18 -20.37 11.14
N GLN A 56 8.26 -19.74 10.65
CA GLN A 56 9.32 -19.19 11.53
C GLN A 56 8.93 -17.83 12.14
N ILE A 57 8.08 -17.07 11.46
CA ILE A 57 7.72 -15.70 11.85
C ILE A 57 6.27 -15.56 12.35
N GLN A 58 5.61 -16.68 12.63
CA GLN A 58 4.19 -16.73 13.02
C GLN A 58 3.85 -15.92 14.29
N ASP A 59 4.84 -15.68 15.16
CA ASP A 59 4.67 -14.93 16.41
C ASP A 59 4.67 -13.40 16.20
N ASN A 60 4.83 -12.92 14.96
CA ASN A 60 4.70 -11.49 14.67
C ASN A 60 3.23 -11.08 14.58
N ASP A 61 2.91 -9.88 15.10
CA ASP A 61 1.55 -9.32 15.06
C ASP A 61 1.11 -8.99 13.63
N LEU A 62 2.06 -8.63 12.75
CA LEU A 62 1.79 -8.27 11.37
C LEU A 62 2.86 -8.86 10.44
N ILE A 63 2.44 -9.73 9.54
CA ILE A 63 3.29 -10.29 8.49
C ILE A 63 2.85 -9.71 7.14
N LEU A 64 3.76 -9.05 6.45
CA LEU A 64 3.52 -8.44 5.16
C LEU A 64 4.27 -9.20 4.07
N ILE A 65 3.54 -9.66 3.06
CA ILE A 65 4.09 -10.37 1.91
C ILE A 65 4.01 -9.47 0.68
N ASP A 66 5.17 -9.10 0.15
CA ASP A 66 5.29 -8.32 -1.08
C ASP A 66 5.41 -9.27 -2.27
N THR A 67 4.64 -9.01 -3.32
CA THR A 67 4.62 -9.82 -4.54
C THR A 67 5.05 -9.02 -5.75
N ALA A 68 5.58 -9.70 -6.76
CA ALA A 68 5.77 -9.09 -8.08
C ALA A 68 4.44 -8.60 -8.65
N GLY A 69 4.51 -7.56 -9.48
CA GLY A 69 3.36 -7.14 -10.28
C GLY A 69 2.85 -8.33 -11.11
N THR A 70 1.54 -8.50 -11.14
CA THR A 70 0.87 -9.62 -11.80
C THR A 70 0.01 -9.10 -12.95
N ASN A 71 0.18 -9.66 -14.13
CA ASN A 71 -0.71 -9.42 -15.27
C ASN A 71 -1.97 -10.29 -15.12
N PRO A 72 -3.16 -9.70 -14.89
CA PRO A 72 -4.41 -10.46 -14.72
C PRO A 72 -4.88 -11.19 -15.98
N HIS A 73 -4.30 -10.87 -17.14
CA HIS A 73 -4.60 -11.49 -18.42
C HIS A 73 -3.59 -12.59 -18.81
N ASP A 74 -2.58 -12.81 -17.98
CA ASP A 74 -1.59 -13.89 -18.15
C ASP A 74 -1.91 -15.05 -17.21
N PRO A 75 -2.30 -16.24 -17.74
CA PRO A 75 -2.63 -17.40 -16.93
C PRO A 75 -1.47 -17.89 -16.04
N ASP A 76 -0.23 -17.76 -16.51
CA ASP A 76 0.95 -18.21 -15.75
C ASP A 76 1.23 -17.30 -14.57
N ASP A 77 1.06 -16.00 -14.76
CA ASP A 77 1.16 -15.00 -13.69
C ASP A 77 0.07 -15.25 -12.63
N MET A 78 -1.18 -15.46 -13.06
CA MET A 78 -2.30 -15.73 -12.17
C MET A 78 -2.11 -17.06 -11.41
N ALA A 79 -1.65 -18.11 -12.09
CA ALA A 79 -1.33 -19.38 -11.44
C ALA A 79 -0.19 -19.25 -10.43
N ARG A 80 0.81 -18.42 -10.71
CA ARG A 80 1.92 -18.13 -9.79
C ARG A 80 1.43 -17.48 -8.50
N ILE A 81 0.59 -16.45 -8.60
CA ILE A 81 0.00 -15.77 -7.43
C ILE A 81 -0.92 -16.71 -6.65
N ALA A 82 -1.74 -17.51 -7.33
CA ALA A 82 -2.59 -18.51 -6.68
C ALA A 82 -1.77 -19.49 -5.81
N ARG A 83 -0.67 -20.00 -6.36
CA ARG A 83 0.24 -20.90 -5.59
C ARG A 83 0.86 -20.22 -4.38
N LEU A 84 1.23 -18.93 -4.48
CA LEU A 84 1.78 -18.18 -3.35
C LEU A 84 0.72 -17.92 -2.28
N ALA A 85 -0.51 -17.57 -2.66
CA ALA A 85 -1.60 -17.36 -1.73
C ALA A 85 -1.97 -18.63 -0.92
N ASP A 86 -1.72 -19.82 -1.50
CA ASP A 86 -1.94 -21.12 -0.86
C ASP A 86 -0.76 -21.57 0.04
N ALA A 87 0.21 -20.73 0.31
CA ALA A 87 1.36 -21.08 1.17
C ALA A 87 1.04 -21.11 2.67
N GLY A 88 -0.11 -20.56 3.08
CA GLY A 88 -0.53 -20.49 4.48
C GLY A 88 -1.85 -19.75 4.63
N THR A 89 -2.18 -19.37 5.85
CA THR A 89 -3.33 -18.49 6.11
C THR A 89 -2.99 -17.05 5.73
N ILE A 90 -3.17 -16.72 4.46
CA ILE A 90 -2.81 -15.43 3.88
C ILE A 90 -4.09 -14.71 3.46
N GLU A 91 -4.21 -13.44 3.81
CA GLU A 91 -5.25 -12.56 3.29
C GLU A 91 -4.69 -11.77 2.08
N PRO A 92 -5.09 -12.10 0.84
CA PRO A 92 -4.62 -11.38 -0.33
C PRO A 92 -5.34 -10.03 -0.46
N VAL A 93 -4.56 -8.98 -0.77
CA VAL A 93 -5.07 -7.62 -0.98
C VAL A 93 -4.66 -7.15 -2.37
N LEU A 94 -5.63 -6.73 -3.18
CA LEU A 94 -5.37 -6.13 -4.49
C LEU A 94 -4.90 -4.68 -4.33
N ALA A 95 -3.65 -4.41 -4.69
CA ALA A 95 -3.14 -3.04 -4.79
C ALA A 95 -3.50 -2.47 -6.17
N MET A 96 -4.50 -1.58 -6.21
CA MET A 96 -5.02 -1.01 -7.45
C MET A 96 -4.72 0.47 -7.59
N THR A 97 -4.26 0.88 -8.76
CA THR A 97 -3.96 2.28 -9.07
C THR A 97 -5.24 3.04 -9.39
N GLY A 98 -5.39 4.25 -8.81
CA GLY A 98 -6.45 5.16 -9.22
C GLY A 98 -6.25 5.69 -10.64
N GLY A 99 -7.36 6.07 -11.30
CA GLY A 99 -7.34 6.67 -12.64
C GLY A 99 -7.36 5.68 -13.81
N VAL A 100 -7.43 4.38 -13.53
CA VAL A 100 -7.63 3.34 -14.55
C VAL A 100 -9.07 3.40 -15.06
N ASP A 101 -9.29 3.03 -16.31
CA ASP A 101 -10.62 2.93 -16.92
C ASP A 101 -11.55 1.99 -16.13
N ALA A 102 -12.86 2.27 -16.19
CA ALA A 102 -13.81 1.56 -15.36
C ALA A 102 -13.99 0.08 -15.78
N GLU A 103 -14.02 -0.20 -17.08
CA GLU A 103 -14.17 -1.58 -17.56
C GLU A 103 -12.90 -2.37 -17.30
N GLU A 104 -11.73 -1.81 -17.60
CA GLU A 104 -10.44 -2.43 -17.28
C GLU A 104 -10.31 -2.70 -15.77
N SER A 105 -10.70 -1.74 -14.95
CA SER A 105 -10.72 -1.91 -13.49
C SER A 105 -11.63 -3.05 -13.04
N ALA A 106 -12.79 -3.21 -13.69
CA ALA A 106 -13.73 -4.30 -13.41
C ALA A 106 -13.15 -5.67 -13.83
N GLU A 107 -12.50 -5.75 -14.98
CA GLU A 107 -11.86 -6.98 -15.46
C GLU A 107 -10.74 -7.43 -14.53
N ILE A 108 -9.85 -6.51 -14.17
CA ILE A 108 -8.78 -6.76 -13.20
C ILE A 108 -9.37 -7.31 -11.89
N ALA A 109 -10.36 -6.61 -11.33
CA ALA A 109 -10.95 -6.99 -10.05
C ALA A 109 -11.64 -8.37 -10.11
N ARG A 110 -12.36 -8.69 -11.20
CA ARG A 110 -12.96 -10.01 -11.38
C ARG A 110 -11.91 -11.11 -11.43
N SER A 111 -10.81 -10.90 -12.16
CA SER A 111 -9.71 -11.87 -12.27
C SER A 111 -9.12 -12.19 -10.91
N PHE A 112 -8.84 -11.18 -10.09
CA PHE A 112 -8.31 -11.38 -8.74
C PHE A 112 -9.36 -11.92 -7.75
N ALA A 113 -10.65 -11.61 -7.94
CA ALA A 113 -11.73 -12.20 -7.13
C ALA A 113 -11.79 -13.72 -7.25
N LEU A 114 -11.44 -14.29 -8.40
CA LEU A 114 -11.33 -15.75 -8.60
C LEU A 114 -10.25 -16.39 -7.71
N LEU A 115 -9.26 -15.60 -7.28
CA LEU A 115 -8.22 -16.03 -6.33
C LEU A 115 -8.61 -15.80 -4.86
N GLY A 116 -9.86 -15.46 -4.58
CA GLY A 116 -10.35 -15.20 -3.22
C GLY A 116 -9.99 -13.83 -2.67
N VAL A 117 -9.53 -12.90 -3.50
CA VAL A 117 -9.25 -11.52 -3.06
C VAL A 117 -10.55 -10.80 -2.75
N GLN A 118 -10.68 -10.33 -1.52
CA GLN A 118 -11.87 -9.64 -1.01
C GLN A 118 -11.59 -8.19 -0.60
N ARG A 119 -10.33 -7.78 -0.59
CA ARG A 119 -9.92 -6.43 -0.20
C ARG A 119 -9.09 -5.74 -1.26
N MET A 120 -9.27 -4.42 -1.34
CA MET A 120 -8.55 -3.56 -2.27
C MET A 120 -7.91 -2.38 -1.55
N LEU A 121 -6.63 -2.15 -1.85
CA LEU A 121 -5.87 -0.99 -1.43
C LEU A 121 -5.69 -0.07 -2.64
N SER A 122 -6.21 1.16 -2.55
CA SER A 122 -6.13 2.14 -3.63
C SER A 122 -4.85 2.95 -3.56
N THR A 123 -4.12 3.04 -4.67
CA THR A 123 -2.83 3.74 -4.75
C THR A 123 -2.86 4.88 -5.75
N ARG A 124 -1.83 5.77 -5.69
CA ARG A 124 -1.63 6.90 -6.62
C ARG A 124 -2.84 7.83 -6.75
N LEU A 125 -3.56 8.01 -5.66
CA LEU A 125 -4.73 8.90 -5.64
C LEU A 125 -4.33 10.38 -5.73
N ASP A 126 -3.08 10.72 -5.48
CA ASP A 126 -2.46 12.04 -5.65
C ASP A 126 -2.44 12.51 -7.12
N VAL A 127 -2.36 11.58 -8.06
CA VAL A 127 -2.33 11.87 -9.51
C VAL A 127 -3.59 11.45 -10.24
N ALA A 128 -4.47 10.69 -9.60
CA ALA A 128 -5.70 10.20 -10.18
C ALA A 128 -6.78 11.31 -10.24
N ARG A 129 -7.27 11.62 -11.43
CA ARG A 129 -8.35 12.60 -11.60
C ARG A 129 -9.75 12.00 -11.59
N ARG A 130 -9.85 10.71 -11.88
CA ARG A 130 -11.11 9.97 -11.95
C ARG A 130 -11.00 8.72 -11.11
N LEU A 131 -11.92 8.55 -10.16
CA LEU A 131 -11.91 7.43 -9.22
C LEU A 131 -13.04 6.42 -9.49
N GLY A 132 -13.82 6.63 -10.54
CA GLY A 132 -14.94 5.76 -10.92
C GLY A 132 -14.51 4.31 -11.14
N GLY A 133 -13.32 4.10 -11.74
CA GLY A 133 -12.75 2.77 -11.94
C GLY A 133 -12.61 1.98 -10.64
N LEU A 134 -12.17 2.63 -9.54
CA LEU A 134 -12.07 1.97 -8.24
C LEU A 134 -13.43 1.50 -7.69
N LEU A 135 -14.49 2.31 -7.88
CA LEU A 135 -15.85 1.90 -7.49
C LEU A 135 -16.33 0.72 -8.31
N THR A 136 -16.10 0.78 -9.64
CA THR A 136 -16.49 -0.31 -10.53
C THR A 136 -15.73 -1.58 -10.18
N ALA A 137 -14.42 -1.49 -9.90
CA ALA A 137 -13.62 -2.62 -9.43
C ALA A 137 -14.19 -3.23 -8.14
N ALA A 138 -14.47 -2.40 -7.12
CA ALA A 138 -15.03 -2.86 -5.86
C ALA A 138 -16.37 -3.57 -6.07
N GLN A 139 -17.28 -2.96 -6.85
CA GLN A 139 -18.60 -3.52 -7.12
C GLN A 139 -18.53 -4.81 -7.94
N LYS A 140 -17.75 -4.83 -9.02
CA LYS A 140 -17.69 -5.98 -9.96
C LYS A 140 -16.82 -7.12 -9.45
N GLY A 141 -15.81 -6.81 -8.63
CA GLY A 141 -14.97 -7.81 -7.95
C GLY A 141 -15.52 -8.25 -6.59
N GLY A 142 -16.59 -7.63 -6.07
CA GLY A 142 -17.10 -7.93 -4.73
C GLY A 142 -16.10 -7.57 -3.62
N MET A 143 -15.27 -6.55 -3.82
CA MET A 143 -14.17 -6.19 -2.92
C MET A 143 -14.53 -5.02 -2.00
N SER A 144 -14.03 -5.08 -0.77
CA SER A 144 -14.08 -3.97 0.18
C SER A 144 -12.79 -3.15 0.09
N PHE A 145 -12.91 -1.84 0.24
CA PHE A 145 -11.73 -0.98 0.41
C PHE A 145 -11.12 -1.17 1.79
N CYS A 146 -9.78 -1.26 1.88
CA CYS A 146 -9.07 -1.26 3.16
C CYS A 146 -8.35 0.07 3.41
N ASN A 147 -7.36 0.40 2.60
CA ASN A 147 -6.55 1.60 2.75
C ASN A 147 -6.38 2.34 1.42
N MET A 148 -5.92 3.58 1.50
CA MET A 148 -5.61 4.41 0.33
C MET A 148 -4.32 5.20 0.52
N SER A 149 -3.62 5.41 -0.61
CA SER A 149 -2.36 6.14 -0.66
C SER A 149 -2.48 7.35 -1.57
N PHE A 150 -2.22 8.54 -1.00
CA PHE A 150 -2.27 9.84 -1.66
C PHE A 150 -0.89 10.44 -1.93
N SER A 151 0.17 9.73 -1.65
CA SER A 151 1.52 10.26 -1.79
C SER A 151 2.50 9.15 -2.13
N PRO A 152 3.54 9.41 -2.93
CA PRO A 152 4.63 8.46 -3.14
C PRO A 152 5.53 8.32 -1.91
N ARG A 153 5.51 9.29 -0.97
CA ARG A 153 6.36 9.26 0.23
C ARG A 153 5.86 8.25 1.24
N VAL A 154 6.76 7.42 1.75
CA VAL A 154 6.45 6.40 2.75
C VAL A 154 6.01 7.01 4.08
N THR A 155 6.60 8.14 4.45
CA THR A 155 6.32 8.89 5.68
C THR A 155 4.88 9.43 5.77
N ASP A 156 4.23 9.65 4.63
CA ASP A 156 2.87 10.18 4.60
C ASP A 156 1.79 9.12 4.95
N GLY A 157 2.21 7.88 5.16
CA GLY A 157 1.34 6.80 5.63
C GLY A 157 0.29 6.32 4.64
N LEU A 158 -0.72 5.71 5.18
CA LEU A 158 -1.94 5.24 4.52
C LEU A 158 -3.14 5.71 5.31
N ASP A 159 -4.17 6.17 4.59
CA ASP A 159 -5.43 6.54 5.20
C ASP A 159 -6.44 5.39 5.11
N SER A 160 -7.26 5.21 6.14
CA SER A 160 -8.38 4.29 6.07
C SER A 160 -9.49 4.86 5.19
N LEU A 161 -10.07 4.01 4.34
CA LEU A 161 -11.16 4.39 3.46
C LEU A 161 -12.49 3.90 4.04
N ASN A 162 -13.38 4.84 4.33
CA ASN A 162 -14.77 4.58 4.67
C ASN A 162 -15.72 5.24 3.64
N ALA A 163 -17.00 4.88 3.68
CA ALA A 163 -18.00 5.37 2.73
C ALA A 163 -18.08 6.90 2.68
N THR A 164 -17.98 7.59 3.82
CA THR A 164 -18.04 9.05 3.88
C THR A 164 -16.81 9.69 3.24
N THR A 165 -15.63 9.17 3.52
CA THR A 165 -14.37 9.64 2.94
C THR A 165 -14.38 9.41 1.43
N LEU A 166 -14.81 8.22 0.99
CA LEU A 166 -14.93 7.89 -0.43
C LEU A 166 -15.91 8.83 -1.14
N ALA A 167 -17.09 9.08 -0.55
CA ALA A 167 -18.06 10.00 -1.12
C ALA A 167 -17.48 11.42 -1.27
N ARG A 168 -16.74 11.92 -0.27
CA ARG A 168 -16.05 13.21 -0.35
C ARG A 168 -15.05 13.25 -1.50
N PHE A 169 -14.29 12.18 -1.71
CA PHE A 169 -13.34 12.09 -2.82
C PHE A 169 -14.02 12.11 -4.17
N LEU A 170 -15.12 11.39 -4.33
CA LEU A 170 -15.88 11.35 -5.57
C LEU A 170 -16.55 12.69 -5.89
N MET A 171 -17.07 13.37 -4.87
CA MET A 171 -17.78 14.64 -5.04
C MET A 171 -16.84 15.85 -5.18
N ASN A 172 -15.65 15.81 -4.59
CA ASN A 172 -14.72 16.93 -4.49
C ASN A 172 -13.27 16.53 -4.76
N ALA A 173 -13.02 15.63 -5.69
CA ALA A 173 -11.69 15.07 -5.96
C ALA A 173 -10.59 16.14 -6.04
N ASP A 174 -10.84 17.27 -6.72
CA ASP A 174 -9.86 18.35 -6.87
C ASP A 174 -9.56 19.12 -5.57
N LYS A 175 -10.51 19.26 -4.65
CA LYS A 175 -10.32 19.99 -3.39
C LYS A 175 -9.70 19.10 -2.32
N VAL A 176 -10.14 17.87 -2.24
CA VAL A 176 -9.69 16.92 -1.22
C VAL A 176 -8.26 16.46 -1.51
N LEU A 177 -7.92 16.19 -2.77
CA LEU A 177 -6.55 15.86 -3.17
C LEU A 177 -5.57 16.98 -2.83
N ARG A 178 -5.95 18.25 -3.00
CA ARG A 178 -5.10 19.41 -2.64
C ARG A 178 -4.86 19.52 -1.13
N SER A 179 -5.77 19.06 -0.28
CA SER A 179 -5.56 19.10 1.18
C SER A 179 -4.51 18.09 1.65
N TYR A 180 -4.39 16.94 0.97
CA TYR A 180 -3.39 15.92 1.28
C TYR A 180 -2.02 16.18 0.65
N THR A 181 -1.95 17.02 -0.39
CA THR A 181 -0.69 17.35 -1.07
C THR A 181 0.00 18.61 -0.55
N LYS A 182 -0.63 19.39 0.34
CA LYS A 182 0.04 20.52 1.01
C LYS A 182 1.06 19.98 2.02
N PRO A 183 2.31 20.46 1.98
CA PRO A 183 3.26 20.22 3.07
C PRO A 183 2.64 20.74 4.37
N SER A 184 2.70 19.97 5.44
CA SER A 184 2.42 20.45 6.79
C SER A 184 3.30 21.68 7.01
N GLU A 185 2.70 22.85 7.15
CA GLU A 185 3.40 24.06 7.55
C GLU A 185 4.00 23.78 8.94
N THR A 186 5.29 23.48 8.94
CA THR A 186 6.07 23.37 10.16
C THR A 186 5.97 24.71 10.87
N THR A 187 5.37 24.70 12.03
CA THR A 187 5.26 25.83 12.96
C THR A 187 6.58 26.60 12.98
N GLN A 188 6.61 27.76 12.36
CA GLN A 188 7.71 28.68 12.52
C GLN A 188 7.71 29.13 13.99
N THR A 189 8.61 28.55 14.74
CA THR A 189 8.91 28.96 16.11
C THR A 189 9.35 30.42 16.06
N ASN A 190 8.53 31.32 16.64
CA ASN A 190 8.85 32.71 16.88
C ASN A 190 10.19 32.82 17.61
N GLN A 191 11.23 33.22 16.91
CA GLN A 191 12.44 33.74 17.55
C GLN A 191 12.12 35.14 18.10
N PRO A 192 12.37 35.42 19.37
CA PRO A 192 12.22 36.78 19.91
C PRO A 192 13.26 37.70 19.28
N ARG A 193 12.79 38.82 18.70
CA ARG A 193 13.64 39.92 18.23
C ARG A 193 14.50 40.42 19.38
N GLN A 194 15.81 40.24 19.28
CA GLN A 194 16.76 40.94 20.12
C GLN A 194 16.74 42.44 19.75
N THR A 195 16.24 43.23 20.66
CA THR A 195 16.34 44.71 20.61
C THR A 195 17.78 45.10 20.85
N ALA A 196 18.43 45.61 19.80
CA ALA A 196 19.75 46.24 19.91
C ALA A 196 19.59 47.55 20.70
N GLY A 197 20.04 47.54 21.94
CA GLY A 197 20.20 48.76 22.76
C GLY A 197 21.35 49.62 22.19
N ARG A 198 21.03 50.83 21.80
CA ARG A 198 22.01 51.91 21.62
C ARG A 198 22.53 52.37 22.99
N ALA A 199 23.81 52.27 23.22
CA ALA A 199 24.50 52.98 24.27
C ALA A 199 25.41 54.05 23.66
N LYS A 200 25.39 55.21 24.28
CA LYS A 200 26.14 56.43 23.97
C LYS A 200 27.64 56.23 24.04
#